data_c94703f5c0db92536fc6da3c74140dea
#
_entry.id   c94703f5c0db92536fc6da3c74140dea
#
_cell.length_a   1.000
_cell.length_b   1.000
_cell.length_c   1.000
_cell.angle_alpha   90.00
_cell.angle_beta   90.00
_cell.angle_gamma   90.00
#
_symmetry.space_group_name_H-M   'P 1'
#
loop_
_entity.id
_entity.type
_entity.pdbx_description
1 polymer ?
#
loop_
_entity_poly.entity_id
_entity_poly.type
_entity_poly.pdbx_seq_one_letter_code
_entity_poly.pdbx_strand_id
1 'polypeptide(L)'
;RAGVGIRSVFRHFSDMESLFATADVRIREQYQGLFSGGDRAGSLEERVVHAVEQHALAFEAIGNHLLTTKAQLWRYPILREQYARAQRQLRKDLDDWLPELQNLPADEREMVDAVASFEHWHRLREHQGLSKKSSVRLTADLLHRIISRT
;
A
#
# COMPACT_ATOMS: atom_id res chain seq x y z
N ARG A 1 19.48 -22.22 -31.99
CA ARG A 1 18.30 -22.43 -31.10
C ARG A 1 18.82 -22.98 -29.78
N ALA A 2 18.95 -22.14 -28.78
CA ALA A 2 19.22 -22.58 -27.42
C ALA A 2 17.93 -23.24 -26.89
N GLY A 3 17.87 -24.57 -26.90
CA GLY A 3 16.84 -25.34 -26.23
C GLY A 3 17.03 -25.19 -24.74
N VAL A 4 16.35 -24.21 -24.11
CA VAL A 4 16.27 -24.16 -22.66
C VAL A 4 15.41 -25.32 -22.22
N GLY A 5 16.04 -26.35 -21.63
CA GLY A 5 15.33 -27.55 -21.17
C GLY A 5 14.26 -27.17 -20.12
N ILE A 6 13.15 -27.87 -20.14
CA ILE A 6 12.03 -27.71 -19.19
C ILE A 6 12.54 -27.67 -17.74
N ARG A 7 13.53 -28.50 -17.39
CA ARG A 7 14.18 -28.51 -16.05
C ARG A 7 14.85 -27.17 -15.70
N SER A 8 15.48 -26.50 -16.68
CA SER A 8 16.12 -25.19 -16.45
C SER A 8 15.07 -24.10 -16.20
N VAL A 9 13.92 -24.18 -16.86
CA VAL A 9 12.80 -23.25 -16.63
C VAL A 9 12.23 -23.42 -15.23
N PHE A 10 11.93 -24.64 -14.80
CA PHE A 10 11.43 -24.91 -13.44
C PHE A 10 12.42 -24.50 -12.37
N ARG A 11 13.71 -24.75 -12.55
CA ARG A 11 14.76 -24.33 -11.64
C ARG A 11 14.82 -22.81 -11.53
N HIS A 12 14.75 -22.10 -12.65
CA HIS A 12 14.74 -20.64 -12.67
C HIS A 12 13.53 -20.05 -11.90
N PHE A 13 12.33 -20.61 -12.07
CA PHE A 13 11.15 -20.17 -11.31
C PHE A 13 11.30 -20.43 -9.81
N SER A 14 11.80 -21.60 -9.40
CA SER A 14 12.06 -21.93 -8.01
C SER A 14 13.11 -20.99 -7.38
N ASP A 15 14.18 -20.69 -8.09
CA ASP A 15 15.21 -19.75 -7.64
C ASP A 15 14.65 -18.32 -7.50
N MET A 16 13.80 -17.88 -8.41
CA MET A 16 13.13 -16.58 -8.34
C MET A 16 12.12 -16.51 -7.19
N GLU A 17 11.35 -17.56 -6.93
CA GLU A 17 10.45 -17.61 -5.78
C GLU A 17 11.20 -17.50 -4.46
N SER A 18 12.32 -18.22 -4.30
CA SER A 18 13.20 -18.12 -3.13
C SER A 18 13.78 -16.72 -2.97
N LEU A 19 14.18 -16.09 -4.07
CA LEU A 19 14.68 -14.71 -4.06
C LEU A 19 13.60 -13.73 -3.59
N PHE A 20 12.38 -13.82 -4.14
CA PHE A 20 11.27 -12.95 -3.74
C PHE A 20 10.85 -13.19 -2.30
N ALA A 21 10.84 -14.42 -1.81
CA ALA A 21 10.56 -14.74 -0.41
C ALA A 21 11.57 -14.07 0.53
N THR A 22 12.86 -14.17 0.21
CA THR A 22 13.95 -13.56 0.99
C THR A 22 13.88 -12.03 0.95
N ALA A 23 13.61 -11.46 -0.23
CA ALA A 23 13.47 -10.01 -0.39
C ALA A 23 12.27 -9.48 0.40
N ASP A 24 11.14 -10.18 0.40
CA ASP A 24 9.94 -9.80 1.16
C ASP A 24 10.21 -9.72 2.67
N VAL A 25 10.95 -10.67 3.23
CA VAL A 25 11.33 -10.64 4.66
C VAL A 25 12.15 -9.39 4.96
N ARG A 26 13.19 -9.10 4.18
CA ARG A 26 14.06 -7.93 4.37
C ARG A 26 13.30 -6.61 4.24
N ILE A 27 12.41 -6.52 3.26
CA ILE A 27 11.60 -5.32 3.03
C ILE A 27 10.66 -5.10 4.20
N ARG A 28 10.00 -6.14 4.69
CA ARG A 28 9.13 -6.02 5.86
C ARG A 28 9.90 -5.57 7.10
N GLU A 29 11.06 -6.16 7.37
CA GLU A 29 11.93 -5.75 8.50
C GLU A 29 12.37 -4.29 8.38
N GLN A 30 12.78 -3.87 7.17
CA GLN A 30 13.26 -2.52 6.92
C GLN A 30 12.16 -1.46 7.07
N TYR A 31 10.92 -1.77 6.64
CA TYR A 31 9.83 -0.79 6.57
C TYR A 31 8.73 -0.98 7.62
N GLN A 32 8.84 -1.97 8.47
CA GLN A 32 7.86 -2.24 9.53
C GLN A 32 7.63 -1.01 10.43
N GLY A 33 8.68 -0.25 10.73
CA GLY A 33 8.60 0.96 11.54
C GLY A 33 7.83 2.12 10.89
N LEU A 34 7.69 2.15 9.56
CA LEU A 34 6.98 3.22 8.86
C LEU A 34 5.47 3.23 9.14
N PHE A 35 4.89 2.07 9.50
CA PHE A 35 3.46 1.93 9.78
C PHE A 35 3.13 1.87 11.27
N SER A 36 4.14 1.81 12.16
CA SER A 36 3.94 1.70 13.61
C SER A 36 4.00 3.02 14.36
N GLY A 37 4.33 4.12 13.69
CA GLY A 37 4.46 5.45 14.29
C GLY A 37 3.18 6.27 14.23
N GLY A 38 3.26 7.49 14.80
CA GLY A 38 2.25 8.52 14.71
C GLY A 38 1.33 8.61 15.92
N ASP A 39 0.73 9.80 16.09
CA ASP A 39 -0.24 10.08 17.14
C ASP A 39 -1.65 9.72 16.64
N ARG A 40 -2.26 8.72 17.27
CA ARG A 40 -3.61 8.21 16.96
C ARG A 40 -4.69 8.82 17.86
N ALA A 41 -4.33 9.80 18.70
CA ALA A 41 -5.27 10.55 19.51
C ALA A 41 -5.86 11.75 18.74
N GLY A 42 -6.95 12.30 19.27
CA GLY A 42 -7.58 13.49 18.72
C GLY A 42 -8.89 13.26 18.00
N SER A 43 -9.39 14.31 17.37
CA SER A 43 -10.60 14.29 16.55
C SER A 43 -10.45 13.39 15.31
N LEU A 44 -11.56 13.02 14.70
CA LEU A 44 -11.55 12.29 13.42
C LEU A 44 -10.71 13.02 12.36
N GLU A 45 -10.88 14.33 12.24
CA GLU A 45 -10.14 15.16 11.27
C GLU A 45 -8.63 15.08 11.49
N GLU A 46 -8.17 15.24 12.74
CA GLU A 46 -6.74 15.13 13.08
C GLU A 46 -6.19 13.75 12.80
N ARG A 47 -6.91 12.67 13.16
CA ARG A 47 -6.49 11.30 12.92
C ARG A 47 -6.45 10.94 11.43
N VAL A 48 -7.38 11.44 10.63
CA VAL A 48 -7.36 11.27 9.16
C VAL A 48 -6.12 11.92 8.57
N VAL A 49 -5.79 13.15 8.97
CA VAL A 49 -4.58 13.84 8.49
C VAL A 49 -3.33 13.05 8.88
N HIS A 50 -3.20 12.65 10.15
CA HIS A 50 -2.04 11.89 10.63
C HIS A 50 -1.89 10.54 9.93
N ALA A 51 -2.98 9.81 9.71
CA ALA A 51 -2.97 8.55 8.97
C ALA A 51 -2.45 8.74 7.53
N VAL A 52 -2.96 9.76 6.83
CA VAL A 52 -2.53 10.07 5.46
C VAL A 52 -1.07 10.50 5.41
N GLU A 53 -0.61 11.32 6.35
CA GLU A 53 0.80 11.72 6.45
C GLU A 53 1.72 10.51 6.68
N GLN A 54 1.33 9.60 7.56
CA GLN A 54 2.10 8.39 7.85
C GLN A 54 2.15 7.46 6.64
N HIS A 55 1.03 7.23 5.97
CA HIS A 55 0.99 6.44 4.71
C HIS A 55 1.79 7.11 3.60
N ALA A 56 1.73 8.44 3.48
CA ALA A 56 2.51 9.19 2.51
C ALA A 56 4.03 9.00 2.72
N LEU A 57 4.50 9.03 3.96
CA LEU A 57 5.90 8.74 4.29
C LEU A 57 6.31 7.34 3.85
N ALA A 58 5.46 6.35 4.14
CA ALA A 58 5.69 4.97 3.73
C ALA A 58 5.72 4.84 2.20
N PHE A 59 4.75 5.40 1.48
CA PHE A 59 4.67 5.34 0.02
C PHE A 59 5.84 6.03 -0.69
N GLU A 60 6.32 7.16 -0.18
CA GLU A 60 7.52 7.81 -0.71
C GLU A 60 8.78 6.94 -0.50
N ALA A 61 8.87 6.23 0.63
CA ALA A 61 10.00 5.36 0.93
C ALA A 61 10.01 4.06 0.10
N ILE A 62 8.85 3.42 -0.10
CA ILE A 62 8.75 2.10 -0.74
C ILE A 62 8.20 2.14 -2.17
N GLY A 63 7.89 3.31 -2.71
CA GLY A 63 7.18 3.48 -3.98
C GLY A 63 7.85 2.75 -5.15
N ASN A 64 9.17 2.88 -5.30
CA ASN A 64 9.92 2.19 -6.36
C ASN A 64 9.83 0.66 -6.23
N HIS A 65 9.86 0.14 -5.01
CA HIS A 65 9.68 -1.29 -4.76
C HIS A 65 8.27 -1.74 -5.15
N LEU A 66 7.23 -0.98 -4.77
CA LEU A 66 5.85 -1.27 -5.14
C LEU A 66 5.65 -1.29 -6.65
N LEU A 67 6.19 -0.31 -7.37
CA LEU A 67 6.12 -0.25 -8.83
C LEU A 67 6.82 -1.45 -9.49
N THR A 68 8.01 -1.81 -9.02
CA THR A 68 8.75 -2.97 -9.52
C THR A 68 7.99 -4.27 -9.27
N THR A 69 7.41 -4.43 -8.10
CA THR A 69 6.57 -5.59 -7.75
C THR A 69 5.34 -5.66 -8.65
N LYS A 70 4.61 -4.54 -8.80
CA LYS A 70 3.40 -4.47 -9.64
C LYS A 70 3.68 -4.84 -11.09
N ALA A 71 4.82 -4.44 -11.65
CA ALA A 71 5.22 -4.77 -13.01
C ALA A 71 5.42 -6.29 -13.23
N GLN A 72 5.57 -7.08 -12.18
CA GLN A 72 5.84 -8.52 -12.24
C GLN A 72 4.71 -9.40 -11.66
N LEU A 73 3.62 -8.82 -11.15
CA LEU A 73 2.50 -9.58 -10.57
C LEU A 73 1.90 -10.59 -11.54
N TRP A 74 1.87 -10.26 -12.84
CA TRP A 74 1.33 -11.14 -13.88
C TRP A 74 2.14 -12.42 -14.04
N ARG A 75 3.43 -12.39 -13.72
CA ARG A 75 4.39 -13.48 -13.97
C ARG A 75 4.55 -14.41 -12.77
N TYR A 76 4.58 -13.87 -11.54
CA TYR A 76 4.96 -14.64 -10.34
C TYR A 76 3.81 -14.71 -9.33
N PRO A 77 3.24 -15.91 -9.06
CA PRO A 77 2.18 -16.10 -8.05
C PRO A 77 2.58 -15.62 -6.66
N ILE A 78 3.82 -15.88 -6.25
CA ILE A 78 4.33 -15.44 -4.93
C ILE A 78 4.25 -13.92 -4.74
N LEU A 79 4.53 -13.14 -5.79
CA LEU A 79 4.41 -11.69 -5.71
C LEU A 79 2.96 -11.24 -5.56
N ARG A 80 2.00 -11.93 -6.19
CA ARG A 80 0.56 -11.65 -6.00
C ARG A 80 0.13 -11.90 -4.56
N GLU A 81 0.59 -12.99 -3.94
CA GLU A 81 0.30 -13.30 -2.54
C GLU A 81 0.91 -12.28 -1.58
N GLN A 82 2.17 -11.92 -1.81
CA GLN A 82 2.87 -10.90 -1.02
C GLN A 82 2.20 -9.54 -1.13
N TYR A 83 1.83 -9.13 -2.34
CA TYR A 83 1.13 -7.88 -2.60
C TYR A 83 -0.26 -7.86 -1.93
N ALA A 84 -1.04 -8.92 -2.09
CA ALA A 84 -2.36 -9.04 -1.45
C ALA A 84 -2.25 -8.99 0.09
N ARG A 85 -1.23 -9.61 0.67
CA ARG A 85 -0.96 -9.52 2.11
C ARG A 85 -0.64 -8.09 2.53
N ALA A 86 0.19 -7.38 1.78
CA ALA A 86 0.53 -5.98 2.05
C ALA A 86 -0.72 -5.08 1.99
N GLN A 87 -1.62 -5.30 1.01
CA GLN A 87 -2.89 -4.56 0.94
C GLN A 87 -3.79 -4.81 2.16
N ARG A 88 -3.92 -6.07 2.60
CA ARG A 88 -4.67 -6.38 3.83
C ARG A 88 -4.06 -5.73 5.07
N GLN A 89 -2.74 -5.67 5.15
CA GLN A 89 -2.06 -5.01 6.27
C GLN A 89 -2.28 -3.51 6.27
N LEU A 90 -2.25 -2.87 5.09
CA LEU A 90 -2.54 -1.44 4.95
C LEU A 90 -3.99 -1.11 5.36
N ARG A 91 -4.95 -1.94 4.93
CA ARG A 91 -6.36 -1.83 5.34
C ARG A 91 -6.50 -1.93 6.87
N LYS A 92 -5.85 -2.90 7.49
CA LYS A 92 -5.86 -3.07 8.94
C LYS A 92 -5.24 -1.89 9.67
N ASP A 93 -4.11 -1.38 9.19
CA ASP A 93 -3.48 -0.19 9.77
C ASP A 93 -4.42 1.03 9.71
N LEU A 94 -5.14 1.18 8.61
CA LEU A 94 -6.13 2.25 8.48
C LEU A 94 -7.31 2.08 9.45
N ASP A 95 -7.77 0.85 9.69
CA ASP A 95 -8.79 0.53 10.71
C ASP A 95 -8.30 0.87 12.13
N ASP A 96 -7.02 0.65 12.40
CA ASP A 96 -6.39 1.00 13.69
C ASP A 96 -6.28 2.54 13.89
N TRP A 97 -6.13 3.30 12.80
CA TRP A 97 -6.17 4.77 12.82
C TRP A 97 -7.57 5.33 12.96
N LEU A 98 -8.54 4.72 12.30
CA LEU A 98 -9.88 5.23 12.07
C LEU A 98 -10.92 4.15 12.41
N PRO A 99 -11.18 3.89 13.71
CA PRO A 99 -12.16 2.87 14.12
C PRO A 99 -13.57 3.09 13.57
N GLU A 100 -13.91 4.32 13.19
CA GLU A 100 -15.18 4.69 12.53
C GLU A 100 -15.43 3.91 11.23
N LEU A 101 -14.37 3.43 10.57
CA LEU A 101 -14.47 2.66 9.33
C LEU A 101 -15.27 1.36 9.49
N GLN A 102 -15.35 0.82 10.70
CA GLN A 102 -16.12 -0.39 11.00
C GLN A 102 -17.64 -0.18 10.85
N ASN A 103 -18.10 1.08 10.92
CA ASN A 103 -19.51 1.44 10.84
C ASN A 103 -19.93 1.88 9.43
N LEU A 104 -19.00 1.98 8.49
CA LEU A 104 -19.30 2.39 7.12
C LEU A 104 -20.03 1.28 6.34
N PRO A 105 -20.97 1.66 5.44
CA PRO A 105 -21.44 0.76 4.40
C PRO A 105 -20.30 0.13 3.60
N ALA A 106 -20.49 -1.08 3.10
CA ALA A 106 -19.43 -1.84 2.44
C ALA A 106 -18.82 -1.10 1.22
N ASP A 107 -19.64 -0.45 0.42
CA ASP A 107 -19.20 0.33 -0.74
C ASP A 107 -18.41 1.60 -0.35
N GLU A 108 -18.82 2.28 0.70
CA GLU A 108 -18.05 3.43 1.24
C GLU A 108 -16.70 2.98 1.82
N ARG A 109 -16.67 1.79 2.45
CA ARG A 109 -15.42 1.19 2.93
C ARG A 109 -14.45 0.89 1.78
N GLU A 110 -14.94 0.38 0.65
CA GLU A 110 -14.11 0.17 -0.54
C GLU A 110 -13.65 1.50 -1.18
N MET A 111 -14.45 2.56 -1.14
CA MET A 111 -14.03 3.91 -1.56
C MET A 111 -12.87 4.43 -0.69
N VAL A 112 -12.96 4.24 0.62
CA VAL A 112 -11.88 4.62 1.55
C VAL A 112 -10.59 3.88 1.20
N ASP A 113 -10.64 2.57 0.97
CA ASP A 113 -9.47 1.78 0.60
C ASP A 113 -8.85 2.25 -0.72
N ALA A 114 -9.66 2.56 -1.72
CA ALA A 114 -9.20 3.08 -2.99
C ALA A 114 -8.49 4.44 -2.84
N VAL A 115 -9.07 5.36 -2.04
CA VAL A 115 -8.49 6.69 -1.78
C VAL A 115 -7.22 6.60 -0.92
N ALA A 116 -7.15 5.68 0.03
CA ALA A 116 -5.98 5.49 0.88
C ALA A 116 -4.86 4.66 0.23
N SER A 117 -5.03 4.20 -1.00
CA SER A 117 -4.10 3.30 -1.69
C SER A 117 -2.83 4.01 -2.20
N PHE A 118 -1.79 3.19 -2.43
CA PHE A 118 -0.59 3.64 -3.14
C PHE A 118 -0.91 4.13 -4.57
N GLU A 119 -1.86 3.50 -5.26
CA GLU A 119 -2.26 3.86 -6.61
C GLU A 119 -2.82 5.28 -6.68
N HIS A 120 -3.67 5.65 -5.72
CA HIS A 120 -4.17 7.02 -5.61
C HIS A 120 -3.04 8.01 -5.32
N TRP A 121 -2.16 7.70 -4.36
CA TRP A 121 -0.99 8.51 -4.02
C TRP A 121 -0.09 8.72 -5.24
N HIS A 122 0.29 7.64 -5.90
CA HIS A 122 1.14 7.67 -7.08
C HIS A 122 0.54 8.50 -8.22
N ARG A 123 -0.78 8.38 -8.43
CA ARG A 123 -1.47 9.20 -9.42
C ARG A 123 -1.36 10.70 -9.11
N LEU A 124 -1.59 11.11 -7.87
CA LEU A 124 -1.48 12.52 -7.47
C LEU A 124 -0.05 13.04 -7.64
N ARG A 125 0.94 12.25 -7.23
CA ARG A 125 2.35 12.64 -7.22
C ARG A 125 2.97 12.62 -8.62
N GLU A 126 2.87 11.52 -9.33
CA GLU A 126 3.61 11.29 -10.58
C GLU A 126 2.82 11.70 -11.82
N HIS A 127 1.52 11.45 -11.86
CA HIS A 127 0.72 11.74 -13.06
C HIS A 127 0.09 13.13 -13.04
N GLN A 128 -0.27 13.65 -11.87
CA GLN A 128 -0.85 14.99 -11.73
C GLN A 128 0.18 16.02 -11.26
N GLY A 129 1.38 15.62 -10.88
CA GLY A 129 2.49 16.51 -10.52
C GLY A 129 2.25 17.33 -9.24
N LEU A 130 1.36 16.88 -8.35
CA LEU A 130 1.06 17.61 -7.13
C LEU A 130 2.20 17.49 -6.10
N SER A 131 2.39 18.53 -5.30
CA SER A 131 3.30 18.49 -4.17
C SER A 131 2.84 17.46 -3.12
N LYS A 132 3.76 16.96 -2.30
CA LYS A 132 3.42 16.07 -1.18
C LYS A 132 2.34 16.68 -0.28
N LYS A 133 2.51 17.95 0.09
CA LYS A 133 1.55 18.68 0.94
C LYS A 133 0.16 18.75 0.30
N SER A 134 0.07 19.05 -0.99
CA SER A 134 -1.23 19.09 -1.70
C SER A 134 -1.86 17.71 -1.80
N SER A 135 -1.07 16.66 -2.03
CA SER A 135 -1.55 15.28 -2.12
C SER A 135 -2.09 14.79 -0.77
N VAL A 136 -1.38 15.06 0.34
CA VAL A 136 -1.86 14.76 1.69
C VAL A 136 -3.19 15.46 1.96
N ARG A 137 -3.27 16.77 1.73
CA ARG A 137 -4.49 17.55 1.96
C ARG A 137 -5.68 16.99 1.17
N LEU A 138 -5.51 16.75 -0.13
CA LEU A 138 -6.60 16.23 -0.97
C LEU A 138 -7.05 14.84 -0.54
N THR A 139 -6.12 13.96 -0.20
CA THR A 139 -6.45 12.61 0.26
C THR A 139 -7.18 12.66 1.59
N ALA A 140 -6.71 13.48 2.55
CA ALA A 140 -7.36 13.66 3.84
C ALA A 140 -8.76 14.25 3.71
N ASP A 141 -8.94 15.28 2.87
CA ASP A 141 -10.25 15.89 2.60
C ASP A 141 -11.24 14.87 2.03
N LEU A 142 -10.79 14.00 1.11
CA LEU A 142 -11.65 12.96 0.52
C LEU A 142 -12.05 11.91 1.55
N LEU A 143 -11.10 11.40 2.32
CA LEU A 143 -11.37 10.41 3.38
C LEU A 143 -12.32 10.98 4.42
N HIS A 144 -12.08 12.20 4.92
CA HIS A 144 -12.93 12.84 5.91
C HIS A 144 -14.37 12.99 5.38
N ARG A 145 -14.55 13.39 4.12
CA ARG A 145 -15.89 13.52 3.51
C ARG A 145 -16.64 12.21 3.39
N ILE A 146 -15.94 11.10 3.09
CA ILE A 146 -16.58 9.78 3.02
C ILE A 146 -17.02 9.35 4.41
N ILE A 147 -16.12 9.46 5.39
CA ILE A 147 -16.34 8.97 6.77
C ILE A 147 -17.39 9.81 7.50
N SER A 148 -17.44 11.12 7.28
CA SER A 148 -18.35 12.04 7.98
C SER A 148 -19.79 12.08 7.43
N ARG A 149 -20.08 11.37 6.33
CA ARG A 149 -21.44 11.30 5.75
C ARG A 149 -22.35 10.30 6.45
N THR A 150 -21.76 9.43 7.24
CA THR A 150 -22.45 8.38 8.01
C THR A 150 -22.68 8.83 9.43
#